data_c632268f78e2b0bbe431c0e5b9f5ec33
#
_entry.id   c632268f78e2b0bbe431c0e5b9f5ec33
#
_cell.length_a   1.000
_cell.length_b   1.000
_cell.length_c   1.000
_cell.angle_alpha   90.00
_cell.angle_beta   90.00
_cell.angle_gamma   90.00
#
_symmetry.space_group_name_H-M   'P 1'
#
loop_
_entity.id
_entity.type
_entity.pdbx_description
1 polymer ?
#
loop_
_entity_poly.entity_id
_entity_poly.type
_entity_poly.pdbx_seq_one_letter_code
_entity_poly.pdbx_strand_id
1 'polypeptide(L)'
;MSQYTSFTGIDVSKDTLDVHTLPDGQAWHVGNDEEGVGALVQHLAPGSLVVMEATNVYWRLVASKLASAGFAVAVVNPRQVRDFAKATGQLAKTDATDAQVIALFAQRIEPPVRALASEQCQAAAELLSRRAQLMGMYVAEKNRLGTARAKRVRSDINTTIGFLQKRLDALDKDLDQWLKSTPIDQSRFDLLKSFTGIGDKSAKSLLIALPELGRLNNKQIGALAGLAPFASDSGKKRGVRHIRGGRTAVRAALYMPAITAMRANPVIRELYERLIKAGKHHYVAITACMRKILVILNAMLRSKTQWKCPQTN
;
A
#
# COMPACT_ATOMS: atom_id res chain seq x y z
N MET A 1 26.28 13.16 -11.40
CA MET A 1 25.88 12.70 -12.75
C MET A 1 24.89 11.58 -12.56
N SER A 2 23.83 11.51 -13.38
CA SER A 2 22.89 10.38 -13.36
C SER A 2 23.60 9.07 -13.70
N GLN A 3 23.17 7.98 -13.06
CA GLN A 3 23.64 6.63 -13.41
C GLN A 3 22.91 6.05 -14.65
N TYR A 4 21.89 6.76 -15.16
CA TYR A 4 21.08 6.33 -16.29
C TYR A 4 21.43 7.12 -17.55
N THR A 5 21.42 6.43 -18.69
CA THR A 5 21.73 7.02 -20.01
C THR A 5 20.50 7.57 -20.71
N SER A 6 19.33 6.99 -20.41
CA SER A 6 18.04 7.46 -20.94
C SER A 6 16.92 7.31 -19.89
N PHE A 7 15.82 8.01 -20.13
CA PHE A 7 14.67 8.08 -19.24
C PHE A 7 13.40 7.83 -20.03
N THR A 8 12.69 6.78 -19.67
CA THR A 8 11.48 6.36 -20.36
C THR A 8 10.27 6.56 -19.44
N GLY A 9 9.28 7.30 -19.92
CA GLY A 9 7.97 7.41 -19.30
C GLY A 9 6.98 6.52 -20.02
N ILE A 10 6.19 5.77 -19.26
CA ILE A 10 5.13 4.92 -19.82
C ILE A 10 3.81 5.33 -19.16
N ASP A 11 2.86 5.82 -19.96
CA ASP A 11 1.48 5.90 -19.53
C ASP A 11 0.78 4.58 -19.85
N VAL A 12 0.13 4.01 -18.84
CA VAL A 12 -0.38 2.63 -18.88
C VAL A 12 -1.90 2.65 -18.90
N SER A 13 -2.49 2.23 -20.00
CA SER A 13 -3.90 1.93 -20.12
C SER A 13 -4.18 0.42 -20.02
N LYS A 14 -5.43 0.04 -20.14
CA LYS A 14 -5.84 -1.37 -20.18
C LYS A 14 -5.26 -2.10 -21.40
N ASP A 15 -5.36 -1.47 -22.55
CA ASP A 15 -5.13 -2.11 -23.85
C ASP A 15 -3.83 -1.61 -24.51
N THR A 16 -3.31 -0.44 -24.11
CA THR A 16 -2.15 0.22 -24.73
C THR A 16 -1.17 0.78 -23.71
N LEU A 17 0.08 0.89 -24.13
CA LEU A 17 1.17 1.57 -23.44
C LEU A 17 1.65 2.71 -24.32
N ASP A 18 1.51 3.95 -23.86
CA ASP A 18 2.08 5.12 -24.50
C ASP A 18 3.46 5.38 -23.93
N VAL A 19 4.47 5.44 -24.78
CA VAL A 19 5.88 5.49 -24.39
C VAL A 19 6.53 6.75 -24.88
N HIS A 20 7.33 7.40 -24.04
CA HIS A 20 8.16 8.53 -24.41
C HIS A 20 9.57 8.37 -23.81
N THR A 21 10.62 8.60 -24.63
CA THR A 21 12.01 8.51 -24.19
C THR A 21 12.75 9.84 -24.28
N LEU A 22 13.66 10.06 -23.35
CA LEU A 22 14.58 11.19 -23.30
C LEU A 22 16.03 10.68 -23.22
N PRO A 23 17.04 11.34 -23.86
CA PRO A 23 16.94 12.69 -24.48
C PRO A 23 16.36 12.70 -25.89
N ASP A 24 16.21 11.55 -26.57
CA ASP A 24 15.93 11.48 -28.01
C ASP A 24 14.54 12.01 -28.41
N GLY A 25 13.63 12.14 -27.45
CA GLY A 25 12.29 12.66 -27.69
C GLY A 25 11.38 11.72 -28.48
N GLN A 26 11.75 10.44 -28.62
CA GLN A 26 10.96 9.47 -29.38
C GLN A 26 9.68 9.14 -28.60
N ALA A 27 8.57 9.07 -29.33
CA ALA A 27 7.26 8.68 -28.81
C ALA A 27 6.61 7.62 -29.69
N TRP A 28 6.10 6.56 -29.09
CA TRP A 28 5.37 5.49 -29.77
C TRP A 28 4.39 4.81 -28.81
N HIS A 29 3.56 3.92 -29.35
CA HIS A 29 2.65 3.12 -28.56
C HIS A 29 2.76 1.63 -28.92
N VAL A 30 2.48 0.76 -27.95
CA VAL A 30 2.41 -0.70 -28.13
C VAL A 30 1.22 -1.25 -27.36
N GLY A 31 0.84 -2.51 -27.67
CA GLY A 31 -0.18 -3.22 -26.89
C GLY A 31 0.27 -3.49 -25.45
N ASN A 32 -0.67 -3.46 -24.50
CA ASN A 32 -0.41 -3.89 -23.11
C ASN A 32 -0.65 -5.41 -22.98
N ASP A 33 0.03 -6.17 -23.82
CA ASP A 33 0.02 -7.63 -23.88
C ASP A 33 1.44 -8.19 -23.98
N GLU A 34 1.57 -9.49 -24.04
CA GLU A 34 2.88 -10.18 -24.11
C GLU A 34 3.70 -9.78 -25.34
N GLU A 35 3.06 -9.60 -26.48
CA GLU A 35 3.72 -9.23 -27.76
C GLU A 35 4.18 -7.76 -27.72
N GLY A 36 3.30 -6.83 -27.36
CA GLY A 36 3.61 -5.41 -27.27
C GLY A 36 4.68 -5.10 -26.24
N VAL A 37 4.63 -5.74 -25.07
CA VAL A 37 5.67 -5.61 -24.03
C VAL A 37 6.99 -6.25 -24.51
N GLY A 38 6.95 -7.35 -25.27
CA GLY A 38 8.13 -7.95 -25.88
C GLY A 38 8.81 -7.00 -26.87
N ALA A 39 8.03 -6.34 -27.74
CA ALA A 39 8.51 -5.31 -28.66
C ALA A 39 9.11 -4.11 -27.92
N LEU A 40 8.46 -3.66 -26.83
CA LEU A 40 8.96 -2.59 -25.98
C LEU A 40 10.35 -2.93 -25.40
N VAL A 41 10.54 -4.13 -24.85
CA VAL A 41 11.83 -4.60 -24.31
C VAL A 41 12.94 -4.54 -25.34
N GLN A 42 12.65 -4.88 -26.60
CA GLN A 42 13.64 -4.85 -27.70
C GLN A 42 13.98 -3.41 -28.15
N HIS A 43 13.05 -2.48 -28.00
CA HIS A 43 13.21 -1.11 -28.48
C HIS A 43 13.89 -0.18 -27.46
N LEU A 44 13.81 -0.50 -26.18
CA LEU A 44 14.40 0.32 -25.12
C LEU A 44 15.93 0.22 -25.08
N ALA A 45 16.59 1.36 -24.95
CA ALA A 45 18.04 1.41 -24.81
C ALA A 45 18.50 0.81 -23.46
N PRO A 46 19.58 -0.01 -23.44
CA PRO A 46 20.18 -0.49 -22.21
C PRO A 46 20.57 0.67 -21.27
N GLY A 47 20.38 0.47 -19.96
CA GLY A 47 20.66 1.51 -18.96
C GLY A 47 19.57 2.58 -18.81
N SER A 48 18.40 2.37 -19.41
CA SER A 48 17.23 3.24 -19.23
C SER A 48 16.63 3.11 -17.85
N LEU A 49 16.26 4.26 -17.25
CA LEU A 49 15.31 4.29 -16.13
C LEU A 49 13.89 4.36 -16.69
N VAL A 50 13.12 3.32 -16.48
CA VAL A 50 11.73 3.25 -16.93
C VAL A 50 10.80 3.59 -15.76
N VAL A 51 9.97 4.61 -15.95
CA VAL A 51 9.01 5.08 -14.93
C VAL A 51 7.60 4.97 -15.47
N MET A 52 6.70 4.48 -14.63
CA MET A 52 5.26 4.39 -14.92
C MET A 52 4.44 4.68 -13.68
N GLU A 53 3.19 5.08 -13.88
CA GLU A 53 2.27 5.32 -12.78
C GLU A 53 1.63 4.01 -12.27
N ALA A 54 1.43 3.92 -10.93
CA ALA A 54 0.68 2.84 -10.30
C ALA A 54 -0.83 3.01 -10.52
N THR A 55 -1.27 3.08 -11.78
CA THR A 55 -2.68 3.22 -12.13
C THR A 55 -3.31 1.84 -12.28
N ASN A 56 -4.29 1.50 -11.44
CA ASN A 56 -4.96 0.20 -11.43
C ASN A 56 -3.98 -0.99 -11.25
N VAL A 57 -4.17 -2.05 -12.06
CA VAL A 57 -3.34 -3.27 -12.08
C VAL A 57 -2.58 -3.45 -13.39
N TYR A 58 -2.87 -2.64 -14.38
CA TYR A 58 -2.41 -2.80 -15.76
C TYR A 58 -0.89 -2.62 -15.93
N TRP A 59 -0.23 -1.88 -15.04
CA TRP A 59 1.22 -1.70 -15.03
C TRP A 59 2.01 -2.96 -14.66
N ARG A 60 1.36 -3.98 -14.08
CA ARG A 60 2.07 -5.14 -13.50
C ARG A 60 2.79 -5.98 -14.55
N LEU A 61 2.14 -6.26 -15.68
CA LEU A 61 2.72 -7.04 -16.77
C LEU A 61 3.99 -6.37 -17.30
N VAL A 62 3.86 -5.12 -17.74
CA VAL A 62 4.97 -4.37 -18.32
C VAL A 62 6.11 -4.16 -17.30
N ALA A 63 5.81 -3.82 -16.05
CA ALA A 63 6.84 -3.63 -15.03
C ALA A 63 7.58 -4.93 -14.72
N SER A 64 6.89 -6.07 -14.61
CA SER A 64 7.49 -7.38 -14.35
C SER A 64 8.40 -7.82 -15.50
N LYS A 65 7.96 -7.70 -16.74
CA LYS A 65 8.73 -8.08 -17.94
C LYS A 65 9.97 -7.22 -18.10
N LEU A 66 9.83 -5.90 -17.96
CA LEU A 66 10.97 -4.96 -18.05
C LEU A 66 12.00 -5.23 -16.93
N ALA A 67 11.54 -5.44 -15.69
CA ALA A 67 12.44 -5.78 -14.59
C ALA A 67 13.15 -7.12 -14.80
N SER A 68 12.46 -8.13 -15.35
CA SER A 68 13.04 -9.44 -15.71
C SER A 68 14.06 -9.32 -16.85
N ALA A 69 13.87 -8.35 -17.76
CA ALA A 69 14.82 -8.03 -18.84
C ALA A 69 16.00 -7.16 -18.36
N GLY A 70 16.09 -6.83 -17.06
CA GLY A 70 17.21 -6.10 -16.46
C GLY A 70 17.09 -4.58 -16.46
N PHE A 71 15.95 -4.02 -16.87
CA PHE A 71 15.73 -2.57 -16.81
C PHE A 71 15.50 -2.08 -15.39
N ALA A 72 15.93 -0.85 -15.11
CA ALA A 72 15.62 -0.14 -13.89
C ALA A 72 14.18 0.38 -13.94
N VAL A 73 13.25 -0.28 -13.24
CA VAL A 73 11.82 0.07 -13.28
C VAL A 73 11.39 0.72 -11.99
N ALA A 74 10.80 1.92 -12.08
CA ALA A 74 10.22 2.62 -10.94
C ALA A 74 8.71 2.86 -11.15
N VAL A 75 7.89 2.18 -10.35
CA VAL A 75 6.44 2.41 -10.32
C VAL A 75 6.13 3.48 -9.28
N VAL A 76 5.59 4.61 -9.73
CA VAL A 76 5.40 5.81 -8.91
C VAL A 76 3.92 6.09 -8.61
N ASN A 77 3.68 6.87 -7.58
CA ASN A 77 2.32 7.29 -7.25
C ASN A 77 1.83 8.34 -8.27
N PRO A 78 0.66 8.15 -8.91
CA PRO A 78 0.07 9.08 -9.88
C PRO A 78 -0.01 10.52 -9.39
N ARG A 79 -0.16 10.71 -8.08
CA ARG A 79 -0.18 12.04 -7.50
C ARG A 79 1.17 12.78 -7.64
N GLN A 80 2.29 12.06 -7.54
CA GLN A 80 3.62 12.70 -7.65
C GLN A 80 3.84 13.25 -9.04
N VAL A 81 3.49 12.48 -10.07
CA VAL A 81 3.59 12.91 -11.48
C VAL A 81 2.63 14.07 -11.75
N ARG A 82 1.40 14.00 -11.26
CA ARG A 82 0.42 15.08 -11.41
C ARG A 82 0.85 16.38 -10.71
N ASP A 83 1.41 16.29 -9.50
CA ASP A 83 1.91 17.46 -8.78
C ASP A 83 3.15 18.04 -9.49
N PHE A 84 4.00 17.20 -10.09
CA PHE A 84 5.13 17.61 -10.94
C PHE A 84 4.66 18.29 -12.23
N ALA A 85 3.68 17.73 -12.95
CA ALA A 85 3.10 18.35 -14.14
C ALA A 85 2.59 19.76 -13.87
N LYS A 86 1.89 19.96 -12.75
CA LYS A 86 1.43 21.29 -12.32
C LYS A 86 2.59 22.24 -12.03
N ALA A 87 3.64 21.74 -11.35
CA ALA A 87 4.81 22.55 -11.02
C ALA A 87 5.62 22.98 -12.26
N THR A 88 5.58 22.20 -13.35
CA THR A 88 6.23 22.49 -14.63
C THR A 88 5.33 23.24 -15.62
N GLY A 89 4.10 23.59 -15.22
CA GLY A 89 3.15 24.35 -16.07
C GLY A 89 2.47 23.51 -17.17
N GLN A 90 2.64 22.21 -17.15
CA GLN A 90 1.98 21.31 -18.11
C GLN A 90 0.57 20.98 -17.61
N LEU A 91 -0.43 21.68 -18.13
CA LEU A 91 -1.82 21.55 -17.72
C LEU A 91 -2.67 20.76 -18.73
N ALA A 92 -2.18 20.60 -19.96
CA ALA A 92 -2.85 19.81 -20.98
C ALA A 92 -2.76 18.31 -20.66
N LYS A 93 -3.88 17.59 -20.83
CA LYS A 93 -3.96 16.16 -20.57
C LYS A 93 -4.30 15.42 -21.85
N THR A 94 -3.31 14.71 -22.42
CA THR A 94 -3.48 13.71 -23.46
C THR A 94 -2.52 12.56 -23.16
N ASP A 95 -2.82 11.34 -23.59
CA ASP A 95 -2.01 10.16 -23.27
C ASP A 95 -0.54 10.33 -23.72
N ALA A 96 -0.30 10.92 -24.87
CA ALA A 96 1.06 11.25 -25.33
C ALA A 96 1.77 12.29 -24.44
N THR A 97 1.05 13.32 -23.97
CA THR A 97 1.60 14.31 -23.02
C THR A 97 1.82 13.69 -21.64
N ASP A 98 1.00 12.74 -21.22
CA ASP A 98 1.15 12.06 -19.94
C ASP A 98 2.43 11.19 -19.93
N ALA A 99 2.73 10.42 -20.99
CA ALA A 99 3.99 9.69 -21.13
C ALA A 99 5.23 10.61 -21.15
N GLN A 100 5.15 11.76 -21.83
CA GLN A 100 6.20 12.78 -21.84
C GLN A 100 6.46 13.36 -20.45
N VAL A 101 5.39 13.69 -19.71
CA VAL A 101 5.50 14.19 -18.32
C VAL A 101 6.15 13.15 -17.43
N ILE A 102 5.80 11.87 -17.59
CA ILE A 102 6.41 10.78 -16.82
C ILE A 102 7.91 10.65 -17.17
N ALA A 103 8.30 10.79 -18.44
CA ALA A 103 9.71 10.76 -18.85
C ALA A 103 10.51 11.96 -18.28
N LEU A 104 9.93 13.16 -18.30
CA LEU A 104 10.52 14.35 -17.66
C LEU A 104 10.63 14.17 -16.14
N PHE A 105 9.61 13.59 -15.49
CA PHE A 105 9.65 13.25 -14.08
C PHE A 105 10.77 12.24 -13.79
N ALA A 106 10.91 11.20 -14.63
CA ALA A 106 11.99 10.24 -14.53
C ALA A 106 13.36 10.91 -14.56
N GLN A 107 13.58 11.81 -15.52
CA GLN A 107 14.84 12.53 -15.70
C GLN A 107 15.17 13.50 -14.57
N ARG A 108 14.17 14.22 -14.03
CA ARG A 108 14.39 15.29 -13.03
C ARG A 108 14.41 14.78 -11.61
N ILE A 109 13.66 13.72 -11.31
CA ILE A 109 13.46 13.23 -9.94
C ILE A 109 14.26 11.95 -9.68
N GLU A 110 14.54 11.16 -10.71
CA GLU A 110 15.20 9.85 -10.61
C GLU A 110 14.60 9.01 -9.47
N PRO A 111 13.31 8.64 -9.57
CA PRO A 111 12.65 7.95 -8.48
C PRO A 111 13.33 6.63 -8.15
N PRO A 112 13.44 6.26 -6.87
CA PRO A 112 14.16 5.05 -6.47
C PRO A 112 13.50 3.80 -7.04
N VAL A 113 14.29 2.96 -7.71
CA VAL A 113 13.89 1.63 -8.16
C VAL A 113 13.69 0.73 -6.95
N ARG A 114 12.53 0.07 -6.90
CA ARG A 114 12.19 -0.88 -5.83
C ARG A 114 11.89 -2.23 -6.43
N ALA A 115 12.32 -3.28 -5.76
CA ALA A 115 11.97 -4.64 -6.16
C ALA A 115 10.44 -4.78 -6.25
N LEU A 116 9.96 -5.30 -7.36
CA LEU A 116 8.55 -5.61 -7.54
C LEU A 116 8.15 -6.77 -6.65
N ALA A 117 6.91 -6.76 -6.19
CA ALA A 117 6.38 -7.89 -5.46
C ALA A 117 6.29 -9.12 -6.37
N SER A 118 6.63 -10.30 -5.85
CA SER A 118 6.45 -11.55 -6.60
C SER A 118 4.99 -11.76 -6.98
N GLU A 119 4.74 -12.56 -8.02
CA GLU A 119 3.38 -12.91 -8.45
C GLU A 119 2.53 -13.48 -7.31
N GLN A 120 3.12 -14.33 -6.47
CA GLN A 120 2.46 -14.87 -5.29
C GLN A 120 2.05 -13.78 -4.29
N CYS A 121 2.90 -12.77 -4.07
CA CYS A 121 2.57 -11.63 -3.21
C CYS A 121 1.49 -10.74 -3.86
N GLN A 122 1.51 -10.61 -5.19
CA GLN A 122 0.49 -9.85 -5.92
C GLN A 122 -0.87 -10.55 -5.84
N ALA A 123 -0.93 -11.86 -6.07
CA ALA A 123 -2.14 -12.67 -5.91
C ALA A 123 -2.71 -12.56 -4.48
N ALA A 124 -1.86 -12.67 -3.45
CA ALA A 124 -2.28 -12.48 -2.06
C ALA A 124 -2.85 -11.06 -1.81
N ALA A 125 -2.27 -10.03 -2.42
CA ALA A 125 -2.78 -8.66 -2.31
C ALA A 125 -4.16 -8.51 -2.97
N GLU A 126 -4.42 -9.21 -4.06
CA GLU A 126 -5.75 -9.24 -4.70
C GLU A 126 -6.79 -9.97 -3.82
N LEU A 127 -6.44 -11.12 -3.25
CA LEU A 127 -7.30 -11.83 -2.29
C LEU A 127 -7.63 -10.93 -1.09
N LEU A 128 -6.64 -10.21 -0.55
CA LEU A 128 -6.84 -9.28 0.56
C LEU A 128 -7.77 -8.12 0.17
N SER A 129 -7.60 -7.58 -1.03
CA SER A 129 -8.47 -6.52 -1.57
C SER A 129 -9.91 -7.02 -1.74
N ARG A 130 -10.08 -8.21 -2.33
CA ARG A 130 -11.40 -8.83 -2.49
C ARG A 130 -12.07 -9.10 -1.16
N ARG A 131 -11.30 -9.59 -0.19
CA ARG A 131 -11.79 -9.79 1.18
C ARG A 131 -12.29 -8.48 1.82
N ALA A 132 -11.58 -7.38 1.61
CA ALA A 132 -12.00 -6.07 2.13
C ALA A 132 -13.33 -5.60 1.49
N GLN A 133 -13.51 -5.82 0.18
CA GLN A 133 -14.77 -5.52 -0.52
C GLN A 133 -15.93 -6.35 0.05
N LEU A 134 -15.76 -7.67 0.19
CA LEU A 134 -16.80 -8.53 0.76
C LEU A 134 -17.12 -8.18 2.22
N MET A 135 -16.12 -7.80 3.00
CA MET A 135 -16.33 -7.32 4.37
C MET A 135 -17.16 -6.05 4.40
N GLY A 136 -16.93 -5.11 3.48
CA GLY A 136 -17.75 -3.90 3.35
C GLY A 136 -19.21 -4.23 3.04
N MET A 137 -19.48 -5.16 2.11
CA MET A 137 -20.83 -5.66 1.80
C MET A 137 -21.48 -6.33 3.01
N TYR A 138 -20.73 -7.19 3.71
CA TYR A 138 -21.20 -7.88 4.92
C TYR A 138 -21.62 -6.90 6.02
N VAL A 139 -20.80 -5.88 6.29
CA VAL A 139 -21.12 -4.84 7.28
C VAL A 139 -22.36 -4.04 6.86
N ALA A 140 -22.48 -3.69 5.58
CA ALA A 140 -23.65 -2.98 5.05
C ALA A 140 -24.93 -3.79 5.25
N GLU A 141 -24.91 -5.10 4.95
CA GLU A 141 -26.07 -5.98 5.18
C GLU A 141 -26.41 -6.13 6.68
N LYS A 142 -25.40 -6.22 7.55
CA LYS A 142 -25.65 -6.23 9.00
C LYS A 142 -26.32 -4.96 9.50
N ASN A 143 -25.91 -3.80 8.99
CA ASN A 143 -26.54 -2.53 9.33
C ASN A 143 -27.99 -2.47 8.83
N ARG A 144 -28.27 -2.95 7.62
CA ARG A 144 -29.64 -3.06 7.06
C ARG A 144 -30.52 -3.98 7.90
N LEU A 145 -29.96 -5.12 8.34
CA LEU A 145 -30.69 -6.05 9.22
C LEU A 145 -31.16 -5.39 10.53
N GLY A 146 -30.32 -4.48 11.08
CA GLY A 146 -30.65 -3.75 12.31
C GLY A 146 -31.87 -2.82 12.15
N THR A 147 -32.12 -2.31 10.95
CA THR A 147 -33.24 -1.38 10.66
C THR A 147 -34.44 -2.04 10.00
N ALA A 148 -34.29 -3.22 9.38
CA ALA A 148 -35.34 -3.93 8.70
C ALA A 148 -36.41 -4.47 9.68
N ARG A 149 -37.69 -4.22 9.39
CA ARG A 149 -38.82 -4.68 10.22
C ARG A 149 -39.59 -5.84 9.60
N ALA A 150 -39.79 -5.82 8.29
CA ALA A 150 -40.56 -6.85 7.59
C ALA A 150 -39.85 -8.21 7.64
N LYS A 151 -40.56 -9.26 8.07
CA LYS A 151 -40.00 -10.63 8.24
C LYS A 151 -39.38 -11.16 6.94
N ARG A 152 -40.02 -10.95 5.78
CA ARG A 152 -39.51 -11.38 4.48
C ARG A 152 -38.17 -10.70 4.14
N VAL A 153 -38.06 -9.37 4.37
CA VAL A 153 -36.86 -8.60 4.13
C VAL A 153 -35.72 -9.05 5.04
N ARG A 154 -36.00 -9.27 6.32
CA ARG A 154 -35.01 -9.79 7.26
C ARG A 154 -34.48 -11.18 6.87
N SER A 155 -35.36 -12.04 6.36
CA SER A 155 -34.97 -13.37 5.88
C SER A 155 -34.02 -13.27 4.68
N ASP A 156 -34.31 -12.41 3.72
CA ASP A 156 -33.49 -12.18 2.55
C ASP A 156 -32.09 -11.63 2.91
N ILE A 157 -32.06 -10.60 3.79
CA ILE A 157 -30.79 -10.05 4.29
C ILE A 157 -29.96 -11.11 5.01
N ASN A 158 -30.57 -11.95 5.84
CA ASN A 158 -29.85 -13.03 6.53
C ASN A 158 -29.26 -14.06 5.56
N THR A 159 -29.98 -14.38 4.47
CA THR A 159 -29.45 -15.23 3.40
C THR A 159 -28.20 -14.64 2.75
N THR A 160 -28.26 -13.35 2.43
CA THR A 160 -27.11 -12.60 1.87
C THR A 160 -25.93 -12.55 2.84
N ILE A 161 -26.18 -12.29 4.12
CA ILE A 161 -25.15 -12.32 5.17
C ILE A 161 -24.49 -13.71 5.23
N GLY A 162 -25.27 -14.78 5.22
CA GLY A 162 -24.76 -16.14 5.24
C GLY A 162 -23.88 -16.47 4.00
N PHE A 163 -24.30 -16.01 2.82
CA PHE A 163 -23.51 -16.14 1.60
C PHE A 163 -22.17 -15.38 1.70
N LEU A 164 -22.21 -14.12 2.11
CA LEU A 164 -21.00 -13.28 2.26
C LEU A 164 -20.03 -13.88 3.29
N GLN A 165 -20.54 -14.42 4.41
CA GLN A 165 -19.72 -15.07 5.42
C GLN A 165 -18.98 -16.29 4.85
N LYS A 166 -19.66 -17.17 4.11
CA LYS A 166 -19.03 -18.33 3.46
C LYS A 166 -17.91 -17.90 2.48
N ARG A 167 -18.13 -16.81 1.73
CA ARG A 167 -17.13 -16.29 0.80
C ARG A 167 -15.92 -15.70 1.54
N LEU A 168 -16.14 -14.99 2.65
CA LEU A 168 -15.07 -14.48 3.50
C LEU A 168 -14.23 -15.61 4.12
N ASP A 169 -14.88 -16.68 4.58
CA ASP A 169 -14.19 -17.84 5.16
C ASP A 169 -13.35 -18.59 4.11
N ALA A 170 -13.83 -18.67 2.86
CA ALA A 170 -13.05 -19.22 1.76
C ALA A 170 -11.78 -18.40 1.47
N LEU A 171 -11.91 -17.06 1.34
CA LEU A 171 -10.75 -16.19 1.14
C LEU A 171 -9.77 -16.22 2.32
N ASP A 172 -10.26 -16.38 3.55
CA ASP A 172 -9.38 -16.51 4.73
C ASP A 172 -8.56 -17.81 4.64
N LYS A 173 -9.14 -18.92 4.14
CA LYS A 173 -8.42 -20.20 3.87
C LYS A 173 -7.37 -20.04 2.77
N ASP A 174 -7.69 -19.35 1.68
CA ASP A 174 -6.74 -19.11 0.58
C ASP A 174 -5.54 -18.28 1.08
N LEU A 175 -5.78 -17.26 1.90
CA LEU A 175 -4.73 -16.49 2.54
C LEU A 175 -3.90 -17.29 3.55
N ASP A 176 -4.51 -18.26 4.24
CA ASP A 176 -3.79 -19.22 5.11
C ASP A 176 -2.89 -20.14 4.30
N GLN A 177 -3.37 -20.61 3.16
CA GLN A 177 -2.59 -21.46 2.26
C GLN A 177 -1.40 -20.70 1.67
N TRP A 178 -1.60 -19.45 1.24
CA TRP A 178 -0.52 -18.57 0.79
C TRP A 178 0.57 -18.43 1.86
N LEU A 179 0.20 -18.15 3.10
CA LEU A 179 1.16 -18.01 4.19
C LEU A 179 1.98 -19.29 4.40
N LYS A 180 1.33 -20.46 4.37
CA LYS A 180 2.01 -21.76 4.54
C LYS A 180 2.97 -22.08 3.38
N SER A 181 2.67 -21.62 2.17
CA SER A 181 3.54 -21.82 1.00
C SER A 181 4.78 -20.92 0.98
N THR A 182 4.88 -19.96 1.91
CA THR A 182 5.96 -18.98 1.97
C THR A 182 6.67 -19.02 3.34
N PRO A 183 7.68 -19.88 3.54
CA PRO A 183 8.31 -20.10 4.86
C PRO A 183 8.89 -18.84 5.53
N ILE A 184 9.44 -17.91 4.72
CA ILE A 184 9.98 -16.63 5.24
C ILE A 184 8.85 -15.80 5.87
N ASP A 185 7.68 -15.80 5.25
CA ASP A 185 6.54 -15.05 5.76
C ASP A 185 5.90 -15.74 6.96
N GLN A 186 6.01 -17.06 7.10
CA GLN A 186 5.57 -17.79 8.31
C GLN A 186 6.37 -17.33 9.54
N SER A 187 7.68 -17.25 9.46
CA SER A 187 8.51 -16.79 10.60
C SER A 187 8.24 -15.31 10.95
N ARG A 188 8.01 -14.47 9.94
CA ARG A 188 7.62 -13.08 10.13
C ARG A 188 6.23 -12.96 10.75
N PHE A 189 5.30 -13.81 10.34
CA PHE A 189 3.96 -13.90 10.90
C PHE A 189 3.98 -14.22 12.40
N ASP A 190 4.77 -15.22 12.81
CA ASP A 190 4.90 -15.62 14.21
C ASP A 190 5.49 -14.47 15.07
N LEU A 191 6.48 -13.75 14.53
CA LEU A 191 7.00 -12.55 15.18
C LEU A 191 5.91 -11.48 15.37
N LEU A 192 5.12 -11.18 14.34
CA LEU A 192 4.05 -10.19 14.44
C LEU A 192 2.99 -10.61 15.48
N LYS A 193 2.63 -11.89 15.51
CA LYS A 193 1.66 -12.45 16.47
C LYS A 193 2.14 -12.39 17.92
N SER A 194 3.44 -12.39 18.16
CA SER A 194 3.96 -12.25 19.52
C SER A 194 3.60 -10.88 20.14
N PHE A 195 3.29 -9.86 19.34
CA PHE A 195 2.87 -8.56 19.85
C PHE A 195 1.43 -8.60 20.36
N THR A 196 1.25 -8.29 21.65
CA THR A 196 -0.07 -8.26 22.30
C THR A 196 -1.00 -7.25 21.62
N GLY A 197 -2.03 -7.74 20.96
CA GLY A 197 -3.00 -6.96 20.19
C GLY A 197 -3.01 -7.26 18.69
N ILE A 198 -2.02 -8.01 18.17
CA ILE A 198 -2.00 -8.45 16.79
C ILE A 198 -2.58 -9.87 16.67
N GLY A 199 -3.71 -10.00 15.99
CA GLY A 199 -4.31 -11.29 15.65
C GLY A 199 -3.93 -11.75 14.23
N ASP A 200 -4.27 -13.01 13.91
CA ASP A 200 -3.92 -13.67 12.65
C ASP A 200 -4.28 -12.87 11.40
N LYS A 201 -5.50 -12.35 11.34
CA LYS A 201 -5.98 -11.57 10.19
C LYS A 201 -5.15 -10.30 9.98
N SER A 202 -4.82 -9.60 11.06
CA SER A 202 -4.03 -8.37 11.00
C SER A 202 -2.57 -8.64 10.64
N ALA A 203 -1.97 -9.70 11.19
CA ALA A 203 -0.60 -10.10 10.86
C ALA A 203 -0.47 -10.44 9.37
N LYS A 204 -1.35 -11.27 8.81
CA LYS A 204 -1.40 -11.59 7.37
C LYS A 204 -1.59 -10.33 6.52
N SER A 205 -2.56 -9.50 6.88
CA SER A 205 -2.82 -8.25 6.15
C SER A 205 -1.60 -7.32 6.13
N LEU A 206 -0.86 -7.23 7.23
CA LEU A 206 0.35 -6.40 7.31
C LEU A 206 1.49 -6.98 6.46
N LEU A 207 1.72 -8.29 6.46
CA LEU A 207 2.74 -8.92 5.63
C LEU A 207 2.49 -8.70 4.14
N ILE A 208 1.23 -8.84 3.71
CA ILE A 208 0.84 -8.65 2.32
C ILE A 208 0.86 -7.18 1.92
N ALA A 209 0.25 -6.29 2.73
CA ALA A 209 0.11 -4.88 2.38
C ALA A 209 1.39 -4.05 2.60
N LEU A 210 2.36 -4.56 3.36
CA LEU A 210 3.57 -3.84 3.74
C LEU A 210 4.80 -4.76 3.73
N PRO A 211 5.22 -5.31 2.57
CA PRO A 211 6.36 -6.21 2.46
C PRO A 211 7.68 -5.57 2.91
N GLU A 212 7.77 -4.24 2.92
CA GLU A 212 8.91 -3.45 3.39
C GLU A 212 9.05 -3.40 4.91
N LEU A 213 8.09 -3.93 5.67
CA LEU A 213 8.11 -3.97 7.13
C LEU A 213 9.37 -4.72 7.61
N GLY A 214 10.13 -4.11 8.51
CA GLY A 214 11.43 -4.61 8.97
C GLY A 214 12.63 -4.12 8.15
N ARG A 215 12.44 -3.46 7.00
CA ARG A 215 13.53 -3.01 6.12
C ARG A 215 13.72 -1.49 6.11
N LEU A 216 12.67 -0.72 6.33
CA LEU A 216 12.68 0.74 6.32
C LEU A 216 12.93 1.33 7.71
N ASN A 217 13.41 2.58 7.76
CA ASN A 217 13.49 3.31 9.03
C ASN A 217 12.08 3.75 9.52
N ASN A 218 12.01 4.21 10.78
CA ASN A 218 10.74 4.57 11.44
C ASN A 218 9.99 5.73 10.79
N LYS A 219 10.71 6.66 10.15
CA LYS A 219 10.10 7.78 9.42
C LYS A 219 9.50 7.29 8.10
N GLN A 220 10.28 6.52 7.35
CA GLN A 220 9.88 5.96 6.06
C GLN A 220 8.69 5.01 6.19
N ILE A 221 8.71 4.06 7.14
CA ILE A 221 7.62 3.11 7.32
C ILE A 221 6.32 3.82 7.76
N GLY A 222 6.43 4.84 8.62
CA GLY A 222 5.30 5.65 9.03
C GLY A 222 4.70 6.47 7.90
N ALA A 223 5.53 7.03 7.01
CA ALA A 223 5.09 7.76 5.82
C ALA A 223 4.42 6.82 4.81
N LEU A 224 5.03 5.64 4.55
CA LEU A 224 4.49 4.63 3.63
C LEU A 224 3.12 4.09 4.09
N ALA A 225 2.94 3.91 5.39
CA ALA A 225 1.66 3.53 5.97
C ALA A 225 0.63 4.68 6.02
N GLY A 226 1.06 5.92 5.76
CA GLY A 226 0.21 7.10 5.89
C GLY A 226 -0.15 7.43 7.34
N LEU A 227 0.75 7.11 8.28
CA LEU A 227 0.61 7.40 9.71
C LEU A 227 1.59 8.48 10.21
N ALA A 228 2.40 9.05 9.31
CA ALA A 228 3.24 10.19 9.63
C ALA A 228 2.41 11.47 9.67
N PRO A 229 2.44 12.25 10.76
CA PRO A 229 1.78 13.54 10.80
C PRO A 229 2.58 14.56 9.97
N PHE A 230 1.91 15.22 9.03
CA PHE A 230 2.47 16.34 8.29
C PHE A 230 2.20 17.65 9.02
N ALA A 231 3.24 18.47 9.15
CA ALA A 231 3.10 19.82 9.63
C ALA A 231 2.47 20.71 8.54
N SER A 232 1.63 21.64 8.94
CA SER A 232 1.06 22.67 8.08
C SER A 232 1.27 24.02 8.77
N ASP A 233 2.55 24.33 9.01
CA ASP A 233 2.94 25.56 9.70
C ASP A 233 3.20 26.67 8.67
N SER A 234 2.77 27.89 8.94
CA SER A 234 3.04 29.04 8.09
C SER A 234 3.33 30.27 8.96
N GLY A 235 4.51 30.86 8.81
CA GLY A 235 4.97 31.97 9.62
C GLY A 235 4.88 31.67 11.11
N LYS A 236 4.17 32.53 11.86
CA LYS A 236 3.95 32.36 13.32
C LYS A 236 2.82 31.36 13.65
N LYS A 237 2.02 30.91 12.67
CA LYS A 237 0.89 30.01 12.88
C LYS A 237 1.34 28.55 12.85
N ARG A 238 1.17 27.84 13.97
CA ARG A 238 1.33 26.39 14.02
C ARG A 238 -0.01 25.75 13.64
N GLY A 239 -0.04 25.06 12.47
CA GLY A 239 -1.22 24.38 11.98
C GLY A 239 -1.46 23.04 12.67
N VAL A 240 -2.70 22.54 12.55
CA VAL A 240 -3.04 21.19 13.02
C VAL A 240 -2.35 20.17 12.12
N ARG A 241 -1.70 19.20 12.75
CA ARG A 241 -1.02 18.12 12.03
C ARG A 241 -2.00 17.03 11.64
N HIS A 242 -2.02 16.69 10.36
CA HIS A 242 -2.88 15.65 9.80
C HIS A 242 -2.05 14.52 9.18
N ILE A 243 -2.55 13.29 9.27
CA ILE A 243 -2.01 12.19 8.48
C ILE A 243 -2.50 12.32 7.03
N ARG A 244 -1.64 11.98 6.06
CA ARG A 244 -1.94 12.13 4.64
C ARG A 244 -1.30 11.04 3.80
N GLY A 245 -1.97 10.60 2.73
CA GLY A 245 -1.43 9.63 1.78
C GLY A 245 -1.21 8.24 2.39
N GLY A 246 -0.23 7.53 1.87
CA GLY A 246 0.16 6.19 2.30
C GLY A 246 -0.86 5.10 1.95
N ARG A 247 -0.54 3.86 2.37
CA ARG A 247 -1.34 2.67 2.04
C ARG A 247 -2.54 2.53 2.99
N THR A 248 -3.75 2.74 2.48
CA THR A 248 -4.99 2.64 3.26
C THR A 248 -5.21 1.24 3.84
N ALA A 249 -4.83 0.18 3.11
CA ALA A 249 -4.92 -1.20 3.59
C ALA A 249 -4.11 -1.43 4.87
N VAL A 250 -2.92 -0.82 4.99
CA VAL A 250 -2.08 -0.90 6.19
C VAL A 250 -2.75 -0.21 7.38
N ARG A 251 -3.34 0.97 7.16
CA ARG A 251 -4.08 1.67 8.23
C ARG A 251 -5.29 0.87 8.70
N ALA A 252 -6.05 0.29 7.77
CA ALA A 252 -7.19 -0.57 8.09
C ALA A 252 -6.76 -1.80 8.89
N ALA A 253 -5.63 -2.44 8.52
CA ALA A 253 -5.07 -3.59 9.22
C ALA A 253 -4.59 -3.25 10.65
N LEU A 254 -4.18 -2.01 10.93
CA LEU A 254 -3.68 -1.57 12.23
C LEU A 254 -4.76 -1.01 13.17
N TYR A 255 -5.95 -0.69 12.66
CA TYR A 255 -6.97 -0.03 13.48
C TYR A 255 -7.48 -0.92 14.62
N MET A 256 -7.96 -2.11 14.31
CA MET A 256 -8.43 -3.06 15.35
C MET A 256 -7.32 -3.51 16.30
N PRO A 257 -6.11 -3.84 15.84
CA PRO A 257 -4.95 -4.02 16.70
C PRO A 257 -4.70 -2.89 17.68
N ALA A 258 -4.83 -1.63 17.24
CA ALA A 258 -4.66 -0.49 18.14
C ALA A 258 -5.73 -0.47 19.24
N ILE A 259 -6.99 -0.71 18.89
CA ILE A 259 -8.11 -0.81 19.86
C ILE A 259 -7.87 -1.94 20.88
N THR A 260 -7.43 -3.11 20.40
CA THR A 260 -7.13 -4.26 21.27
C THR A 260 -5.93 -3.96 22.17
N ALA A 261 -4.84 -3.42 21.59
CA ALA A 261 -3.62 -3.14 22.33
C ALA A 261 -3.79 -2.03 23.38
N MET A 262 -4.65 -1.04 23.16
CA MET A 262 -4.99 -0.05 24.20
C MET A 262 -5.56 -0.69 25.48
N ARG A 263 -6.16 -1.86 25.37
CA ARG A 263 -6.72 -2.60 26.52
C ARG A 263 -5.74 -3.60 27.11
N ALA A 264 -4.99 -4.31 26.26
CA ALA A 264 -4.21 -5.48 26.62
C ALA A 264 -2.70 -5.25 26.69
N ASN A 265 -2.17 -4.16 26.09
CA ASN A 265 -0.73 -3.88 26.05
C ASN A 265 -0.41 -2.63 26.86
N PRO A 266 0.38 -2.72 27.95
CA PRO A 266 0.66 -1.60 28.85
C PRO A 266 1.30 -0.40 28.14
N VAL A 267 2.25 -0.63 27.23
CA VAL A 267 2.97 0.42 26.48
C VAL A 267 2.01 1.24 25.60
N ILE A 268 1.04 0.58 24.99
CA ILE A 268 0.06 1.24 24.12
C ILE A 268 -1.03 1.91 24.93
N ARG A 269 -1.44 1.30 26.04
CA ARG A 269 -2.39 1.88 26.99
C ARG A 269 -1.86 3.18 27.56
N GLU A 270 -0.65 3.18 28.10
CA GLU A 270 -0.01 4.37 28.66
C GLU A 270 0.08 5.51 27.64
N LEU A 271 0.51 5.19 26.41
CA LEU A 271 0.55 6.19 25.33
C LEU A 271 -0.83 6.77 25.06
N TYR A 272 -1.85 5.94 24.97
CA TYR A 272 -3.23 6.38 24.72
C TYR A 272 -3.73 7.28 25.84
N GLU A 273 -3.63 6.86 27.10
CA GLU A 273 -4.08 7.60 28.27
C GLU A 273 -3.37 8.96 28.41
N ARG A 274 -2.05 8.97 28.16
CA ARG A 274 -1.26 10.21 28.16
C ARG A 274 -1.77 11.20 27.10
N LEU A 275 -2.11 10.72 25.90
CA LEU A 275 -2.63 11.58 24.84
C LEU A 275 -4.03 12.12 25.15
N ILE A 276 -4.89 11.30 25.75
CA ILE A 276 -6.23 11.73 26.18
C ILE A 276 -6.12 12.76 27.30
N LYS A 277 -5.26 12.53 28.31
CA LYS A 277 -5.00 13.51 29.39
C LYS A 277 -4.45 14.84 28.85
N ALA A 278 -3.68 14.80 27.75
CA ALA A 278 -3.20 15.99 27.04
C ALA A 278 -4.26 16.63 26.12
N GLY A 279 -5.54 16.27 26.23
CA GLY A 279 -6.66 16.85 25.48
C GLY A 279 -6.72 16.46 24.00
N LYS A 280 -6.05 15.38 23.59
CA LYS A 280 -6.12 14.92 22.21
C LYS A 280 -7.43 14.16 21.96
N HIS A 281 -8.04 14.42 20.80
CA HIS A 281 -9.24 13.70 20.38
C HIS A 281 -8.96 12.20 20.24
N HIS A 282 -9.94 11.36 20.58
CA HIS A 282 -9.87 9.89 20.57
C HIS A 282 -9.24 9.32 19.28
N TYR A 283 -9.72 9.74 18.11
CA TYR A 283 -9.17 9.25 16.82
C TYR A 283 -7.71 9.66 16.59
N VAL A 284 -7.28 10.81 17.09
CA VAL A 284 -5.88 11.24 17.03
C VAL A 284 -5.02 10.35 17.91
N ALA A 285 -5.49 10.03 19.12
CA ALA A 285 -4.80 9.14 20.04
C ALA A 285 -4.68 7.72 19.47
N ILE A 286 -5.77 7.16 18.89
CA ILE A 286 -5.73 5.85 18.19
C ILE A 286 -4.72 5.86 17.05
N THR A 287 -4.72 6.90 16.22
CA THR A 287 -3.77 7.03 15.10
C THR A 287 -2.32 7.04 15.58
N ALA A 288 -2.04 7.71 16.68
CA ALA A 288 -0.72 7.70 17.31
C ALA A 288 -0.34 6.31 17.85
N CYS A 289 -1.30 5.59 18.43
CA CYS A 289 -1.12 4.19 18.83
C CYS A 289 -0.84 3.26 17.64
N MET A 290 -1.58 3.40 16.54
CA MET A 290 -1.32 2.66 15.29
C MET A 290 0.12 2.90 14.80
N ARG A 291 0.59 4.15 14.80
CA ARG A 291 1.96 4.47 14.42
C ARG A 291 2.99 3.86 15.38
N LYS A 292 2.75 3.91 16.69
CA LYS A 292 3.63 3.28 17.69
C LYS A 292 3.72 1.78 17.49
N ILE A 293 2.58 1.11 17.29
CA ILE A 293 2.53 -0.33 16.97
C ILE A 293 3.34 -0.61 15.70
N LEU A 294 3.10 0.11 14.61
CA LEU A 294 3.84 -0.07 13.36
C LEU A 294 5.36 0.04 13.55
N VAL A 295 5.83 1.02 14.32
CA VAL A 295 7.26 1.22 14.61
C VAL A 295 7.83 0.05 15.43
N ILE A 296 7.06 -0.45 16.41
CA ILE A 296 7.47 -1.62 17.20
C ILE A 296 7.56 -2.86 16.31
N LEU A 297 6.53 -3.15 15.52
CA LEU A 297 6.51 -4.29 14.60
C LEU A 297 7.67 -4.22 13.59
N ASN A 298 7.96 -3.02 13.08
CA ASN A 298 9.09 -2.79 12.20
C ASN A 298 10.44 -3.10 12.87
N ALA A 299 10.60 -2.71 14.13
CA ALA A 299 11.80 -3.03 14.92
C ALA A 299 11.92 -4.54 15.21
N MET A 300 10.84 -5.20 15.61
CA MET A 300 10.79 -6.64 15.88
C MET A 300 11.22 -7.46 14.65
N LEU A 301 10.69 -7.14 13.48
CA LEU A 301 11.05 -7.83 12.23
C LEU A 301 12.49 -7.55 11.81
N ARG A 302 13.02 -6.34 12.05
CA ARG A 302 14.41 -5.99 11.76
C ARG A 302 15.39 -6.75 12.64
N SER A 303 15.10 -6.82 13.95
CA SER A 303 15.94 -7.51 14.92
C SER A 303 15.66 -9.02 15.00
N LYS A 304 14.61 -9.50 14.33
CA LYS A 304 14.13 -10.90 14.41
C LYS A 304 13.83 -11.33 15.85
N THR A 305 13.33 -10.41 16.69
CA THR A 305 13.03 -10.68 18.11
C THR A 305 11.54 -10.61 18.37
N GLN A 306 11.05 -11.54 19.22
CA GLN A 306 9.67 -11.53 19.69
C GLN A 306 9.43 -10.34 20.61
N TRP A 307 8.16 -9.92 20.68
CA TRP A 307 7.74 -8.90 21.62
C TRP A 307 7.94 -9.37 23.07
N LYS A 308 8.66 -8.56 23.82
CA LYS A 308 8.74 -8.70 25.28
C LYS A 308 8.11 -7.46 25.87
N CYS A 309 7.05 -7.64 26.66
CA CYS A 309 6.46 -6.52 27.38
C CYS A 309 7.51 -5.96 28.35
N PRO A 310 7.84 -4.65 28.29
CA PRO A 310 8.69 -4.05 29.31
C PRO A 310 8.06 -4.31 30.67
N GLN A 311 8.83 -4.85 31.61
CA GLN A 311 8.39 -4.95 33.00
C GLN A 311 8.25 -3.51 33.50
N THR A 312 7.05 -3.13 33.91
CA THR A 312 6.83 -1.91 34.69
C THR A 312 7.46 -2.13 36.06
N ASN A 313 8.60 -1.47 36.29
CA ASN A 313 9.14 -1.32 37.64
C ASN A 313 8.19 -0.45 38.46
#